data_62aa99c43d839dd20f3ba85d3d69dee1
#
_entry.id   62aa99c43d839dd20f3ba85d3d69dee1
#
_cell.length_a   1.000
_cell.length_b   1.000
_cell.length_c   1.000
_cell.angle_alpha   90.00
_cell.angle_beta   90.00
_cell.angle_gamma   90.00
#
_symmetry.space_group_name_H-M   'P 1'
#
loop_
_entity.id
_entity.type
_entity.pdbx_description
1 polymer ?
#
loop_
_entity_poly.entity_id
_entity_poly.type
_entity_poly.pdbx_seq_one_letter_code
_entity_poly.pdbx_strand_id
1 'polypeptide(L)'
;MALLYLIRHGRAAGGWTEDPDPVLDEEGRAQALAMAAEIGPKGPLGLVASPLQRTRLTAAALESAWGAPARIEPRVGEIPSPAGPEGELANRGAWLASVMSSTWDEPALSPDLLAWRGGVLAALGELSEDTAVVSHFVVINAAVGAATGDKRVMCFRPGYCSVTVVDNDAGGLRLVELGGQSTTLVR
;
A
#
# COMPACT_ATOMS: atom_id res chain seq x y z
N MET A 1 -19.87 6.75 4.24
CA MET A 1 -19.45 5.36 3.95
C MET A 1 -18.91 5.33 2.54
N ALA A 2 -17.69 4.94 2.37
CA ALA A 2 -17.00 4.88 1.08
C ALA A 2 -16.24 3.55 0.95
N LEU A 3 -16.25 2.94 -0.21
CA LEU A 3 -15.44 1.75 -0.51
C LEU A 3 -14.07 2.19 -0.98
N LEU A 4 -13.04 1.72 -0.29
CA LEU A 4 -11.64 1.98 -0.63
C LEU A 4 -11.03 0.71 -1.23
N TYR A 5 -10.62 0.80 -2.49
CA TYR A 5 -9.95 -0.26 -3.23
C TYR A 5 -8.44 -0.08 -3.06
N LEU A 6 -7.88 -0.75 -2.05
CA LEU A 6 -6.46 -0.67 -1.74
C LEU A 6 -5.66 -1.58 -2.69
N ILE A 7 -4.86 -0.99 -3.54
CA ILE A 7 -4.13 -1.67 -4.61
C ILE A 7 -2.64 -1.66 -4.29
N ARG A 8 -2.01 -2.82 -4.17
CA ARG A 8 -0.55 -2.89 -4.10
C ARG A 8 0.04 -2.56 -5.47
N HIS A 9 1.12 -1.76 -5.53
CA HIS A 9 1.84 -1.50 -6.77
C HIS A 9 2.27 -2.79 -7.49
N GLY A 10 2.46 -2.71 -8.80
CA GLY A 10 3.00 -3.80 -9.63
C GLY A 10 4.46 -4.14 -9.27
N ARG A 11 4.98 -5.24 -9.80
CA ARG A 11 6.35 -5.67 -9.52
C ARG A 11 7.36 -4.58 -9.92
N ALA A 12 8.25 -4.25 -8.99
CA ALA A 12 9.30 -3.27 -9.20
C ALA A 12 10.54 -3.90 -9.84
N ALA A 13 11.29 -3.10 -10.62
CA ALA A 13 12.50 -3.53 -11.34
C ALA A 13 13.69 -3.78 -10.41
N GLY A 14 13.70 -3.20 -9.21
CA GLY A 14 14.74 -3.38 -8.20
C GLY A 14 14.17 -3.71 -6.84
N GLY A 15 14.99 -4.34 -5.99
CA GLY A 15 14.65 -4.60 -4.59
C GLY A 15 14.92 -3.39 -3.68
N TRP A 16 14.42 -3.48 -2.46
CA TRP A 16 14.57 -2.45 -1.43
C TRP A 16 16.03 -2.12 -1.04
N THR A 17 16.95 -3.02 -1.34
CA THR A 17 18.39 -2.85 -1.05
C THR A 17 19.17 -2.28 -2.22
N GLU A 18 18.55 -2.11 -3.39
CA GLU A 18 19.22 -1.70 -4.63
C GLU A 18 18.83 -0.27 -5.03
N ASP A 19 17.54 0.04 -4.98
CA ASP A 19 16.98 1.34 -5.36
C ASP A 19 15.87 1.74 -4.38
N PRO A 20 15.91 2.94 -3.80
CA PRO A 20 14.86 3.41 -2.89
C PRO A 20 13.53 3.68 -3.57
N ASP A 21 13.52 3.98 -4.88
CA ASP A 21 12.31 4.27 -5.64
C ASP A 21 12.33 3.66 -7.05
N PRO A 22 12.36 2.31 -7.16
CA PRO A 22 12.43 1.64 -8.45
C PRO A 22 11.15 1.81 -9.26
N VAL A 23 11.31 1.86 -10.58
CA VAL A 23 10.19 1.79 -11.54
C VAL A 23 9.59 0.38 -11.58
N LEU A 24 8.46 0.20 -12.29
CA LEU A 24 7.95 -1.13 -12.60
C LEU A 24 8.81 -1.82 -13.65
N ASP A 25 9.02 -3.11 -13.47
CA ASP A 25 9.54 -3.95 -14.55
C ASP A 25 8.44 -4.29 -15.59
N GLU A 26 8.77 -5.10 -16.57
CA GLU A 26 7.83 -5.48 -17.63
C GLU A 26 6.62 -6.25 -17.08
N GLU A 27 6.83 -7.18 -16.16
CA GLU A 27 5.75 -7.92 -15.51
C GLU A 27 4.88 -6.99 -14.64
N GLY A 28 5.49 -6.06 -13.89
CA GLY A 28 4.76 -5.08 -13.11
C GLY A 28 3.87 -4.17 -13.95
N ARG A 29 4.32 -3.79 -15.15
CA ARG A 29 3.49 -3.04 -16.11
C ARG A 29 2.32 -3.87 -16.63
N ALA A 30 2.55 -5.15 -16.96
CA ALA A 30 1.50 -6.07 -17.38
C ALA A 30 0.47 -6.30 -16.25
N GLN A 31 0.94 -6.45 -15.00
CA GLN A 31 0.08 -6.56 -13.82
C GLN A 31 -0.79 -5.29 -13.63
N ALA A 32 -0.23 -4.09 -13.82
CA ALA A 32 -0.97 -2.84 -13.72
C ALA A 32 -2.08 -2.74 -14.78
N LEU A 33 -1.81 -3.15 -16.02
CA LEU A 33 -2.81 -3.18 -17.09
C LEU A 33 -3.92 -4.20 -16.81
N ALA A 34 -3.58 -5.39 -16.32
CA ALA A 34 -4.56 -6.42 -15.96
C ALA A 34 -5.47 -5.94 -14.81
N MET A 35 -4.90 -5.34 -13.77
CA MET A 35 -5.65 -4.73 -12.67
C MET A 35 -6.58 -3.61 -13.17
N ALA A 36 -6.10 -2.75 -14.06
CA ALA A 36 -6.93 -1.69 -14.61
C ALA A 36 -8.08 -2.23 -15.49
N ALA A 37 -7.89 -3.36 -16.18
CA ALA A 37 -8.96 -4.04 -16.90
C ALA A 37 -10.04 -4.61 -15.95
N GLU A 38 -9.65 -5.07 -14.77
CA GLU A 38 -10.57 -5.59 -13.74
C GLU A 38 -11.34 -4.46 -13.00
N ILE A 39 -10.62 -3.41 -12.58
CA ILE A 39 -11.20 -2.32 -11.76
C ILE A 39 -11.81 -1.22 -12.63
N GLY A 40 -11.30 -0.99 -13.84
CA GLY A 40 -11.75 0.04 -14.74
C GLY A 40 -13.29 0.12 -14.91
N PRO A 41 -14.01 -1.00 -15.09
CA PRO A 41 -15.47 -1.00 -15.19
C PRO A 41 -16.22 -0.51 -13.95
N LYS A 42 -15.58 -0.44 -12.79
CA LYS A 42 -16.18 0.10 -11.54
C LYS A 42 -16.19 1.63 -11.49
N GLY A 43 -15.37 2.29 -12.33
CA GLY A 43 -15.16 3.73 -12.28
C GLY A 43 -15.87 4.54 -13.34
N PRO A 44 -15.55 5.86 -13.44
CA PRO A 44 -14.44 6.47 -12.70
C PRO A 44 -14.71 6.60 -11.19
N LEU A 45 -13.71 6.21 -10.39
CA LEU A 45 -13.68 6.40 -8.94
C LEU A 45 -12.71 7.54 -8.59
N GLY A 46 -12.72 8.01 -7.35
CA GLY A 46 -11.58 8.75 -6.82
C GLY A 46 -10.29 7.94 -7.02
N LEU A 47 -9.19 8.60 -7.39
CA LEU A 47 -7.91 7.91 -7.59
C LEU A 47 -6.82 8.60 -6.79
N VAL A 48 -6.19 7.83 -5.91
CA VAL A 48 -5.12 8.28 -5.02
C VAL A 48 -3.89 7.38 -5.21
N ALA A 49 -2.70 7.98 -5.22
CA ALA A 49 -1.45 7.23 -5.29
C ALA A 49 -0.41 7.76 -4.30
N SER A 50 0.42 6.87 -3.79
CA SER A 50 1.67 7.23 -3.12
C SER A 50 2.59 8.00 -4.08
N PRO A 51 3.50 8.87 -3.58
CA PRO A 51 4.41 9.63 -4.42
C PRO A 51 5.47 8.78 -5.15
N LEU A 52 5.69 7.53 -4.74
CA LEU A 52 6.76 6.69 -5.29
C LEU A 52 6.48 6.23 -6.73
N GLN A 53 7.53 6.12 -7.55
CA GLN A 53 7.41 5.85 -8.99
C GLN A 53 6.59 4.59 -9.29
N ARG A 54 6.84 3.48 -8.59
CA ARG A 54 6.13 2.21 -8.80
C ARG A 54 4.62 2.32 -8.58
N THR A 55 4.17 3.11 -7.61
CA THR A 55 2.73 3.35 -7.37
C THR A 55 2.13 4.27 -8.41
N ARG A 56 2.83 5.33 -8.80
CA ARG A 56 2.40 6.25 -9.86
C ARG A 56 2.30 5.55 -11.21
N LEU A 57 3.28 4.70 -11.56
CA LEU A 57 3.24 3.90 -12.79
C LEU A 57 2.13 2.85 -12.77
N THR A 58 1.78 2.30 -11.60
CA THR A 58 0.62 1.41 -11.46
C THR A 58 -0.69 2.20 -11.61
N ALA A 59 -0.79 3.38 -10.98
CA ALA A 59 -1.97 4.23 -11.09
C ALA A 59 -2.21 4.75 -12.52
N ALA A 60 -1.15 4.97 -13.31
CA ALA A 60 -1.24 5.45 -14.68
C ALA A 60 -2.13 4.57 -15.58
N ALA A 61 -2.25 3.27 -15.29
CA ALA A 61 -3.15 2.38 -16.01
C ALA A 61 -4.64 2.73 -15.73
N LEU A 62 -4.98 3.12 -14.50
CA LEU A 62 -6.32 3.58 -14.12
C LEU A 62 -6.56 5.03 -14.59
N GLU A 63 -5.55 5.90 -14.55
CA GLU A 63 -5.63 7.24 -15.11
C GLU A 63 -6.02 7.20 -16.60
N SER A 64 -5.42 6.28 -17.34
CA SER A 64 -5.74 6.05 -18.75
C SER A 64 -7.16 5.50 -18.94
N ALA A 65 -7.59 4.59 -18.08
CA ALA A 65 -8.93 3.98 -18.16
C ALA A 65 -10.06 4.97 -17.80
N TRP A 66 -9.81 5.87 -16.84
CA TRP A 66 -10.83 6.79 -16.30
C TRP A 66 -10.71 8.22 -16.83
N GLY A 67 -9.63 8.55 -17.52
CA GLY A 67 -9.40 9.90 -18.06
C GLY A 67 -9.16 10.96 -16.98
N ALA A 68 -8.73 10.57 -15.78
CA ALA A 68 -8.53 11.44 -14.64
C ALA A 68 -7.19 11.14 -13.95
N PRO A 69 -6.41 12.18 -13.55
CA PRO A 69 -5.13 11.97 -12.89
C PRO A 69 -5.31 11.51 -11.43
N ALA A 70 -4.34 10.71 -10.93
CA ALA A 70 -4.28 10.36 -9.53
C ALA A 70 -3.85 11.56 -8.67
N ARG A 71 -4.56 11.79 -7.57
CA ARG A 71 -4.12 12.69 -6.51
C ARG A 71 -2.99 12.02 -5.72
N ILE A 72 -1.86 12.71 -5.60
CA ILE A 72 -0.75 12.20 -4.80
C ILE A 72 -1.00 12.46 -3.31
N GLU A 73 -0.93 11.40 -2.52
CA GLU A 73 -1.11 11.44 -1.07
C GLU A 73 0.14 10.86 -0.37
N PRO A 74 1.01 11.70 0.19
CA PRO A 74 2.25 11.24 0.85
C PRO A 74 2.03 10.29 2.02
N ARG A 75 0.90 10.41 2.75
CA ARG A 75 0.60 9.58 3.92
C ARG A 75 0.32 8.11 3.58
N VAL A 76 -0.03 7.79 2.31
CA VAL A 76 -0.13 6.40 1.85
C VAL A 76 1.18 5.91 1.22
N GLY A 77 2.28 6.60 1.53
CA GLY A 77 3.64 6.23 1.15
C GLY A 77 4.14 5.00 1.87
N GLU A 78 5.23 4.42 1.34
CA GLU A 78 5.87 3.24 1.92
C GLU A 78 6.36 3.51 3.35
N ILE A 79 6.44 2.46 4.15
CA ILE A 79 6.99 2.52 5.50
C ILE A 79 8.36 3.23 5.50
N PRO A 80 8.56 4.27 6.34
CA PRO A 80 9.81 5.03 6.35
C PRO A 80 10.96 4.17 6.88
N SER A 81 12.13 4.32 6.25
CA SER A 81 13.36 3.73 6.80
C SER A 81 13.78 4.45 8.07
N PRO A 82 14.32 3.75 9.06
CA PRO A 82 14.84 4.39 10.25
C PRO A 82 16.03 5.31 9.92
N ALA A 83 16.31 6.26 10.81
CA ALA A 83 17.53 7.04 10.74
C ALA A 83 18.76 6.20 11.14
N GLY A 84 19.93 6.55 10.61
CA GLY A 84 21.19 5.90 10.94
C GLY A 84 21.46 4.60 10.17
N PRO A 85 22.38 3.75 10.68
CA PRO A 85 22.89 2.57 9.95
C PRO A 85 21.83 1.57 9.54
N GLU A 86 20.76 1.42 10.31
CA GLU A 86 19.65 0.49 9.99
C GLU A 86 18.85 0.95 8.76
N GLY A 87 18.83 2.27 8.47
CA GLY A 87 18.17 2.85 7.31
C GLY A 87 19.01 2.83 6.05
N GLU A 88 20.30 2.48 6.15
CA GLU A 88 21.17 2.31 4.98
C GLU A 88 20.65 1.16 4.11
N LEU A 89 20.76 1.30 2.79
CA LEU A 89 20.23 0.33 1.83
C LEU A 89 20.65 -1.12 2.14
N ALA A 90 21.90 -1.34 2.54
CA ALA A 90 22.43 -2.67 2.85
C ALA A 90 21.76 -3.35 4.07
N ASN A 91 21.28 -2.57 5.03
CA ASN A 91 20.69 -3.07 6.28
C ASN A 91 19.17 -3.07 6.28
N ARG A 92 18.58 -2.35 5.35
CA ARG A 92 17.14 -2.08 5.27
C ARG A 92 16.28 -3.35 5.17
N GLY A 93 16.78 -4.39 4.49
CA GLY A 93 16.07 -5.66 4.36
C GLY A 93 15.91 -6.40 5.69
N ALA A 94 16.97 -6.47 6.50
CA ALA A 94 16.93 -7.10 7.81
C ALA A 94 16.03 -6.32 8.78
N TRP A 95 16.13 -4.99 8.79
CA TRP A 95 15.25 -4.12 9.56
C TRP A 95 13.78 -4.34 9.19
N LEU A 96 13.44 -4.31 7.89
CA LEU A 96 12.08 -4.51 7.44
C LEU A 96 11.52 -5.89 7.83
N ALA A 97 12.33 -6.94 7.72
CA ALA A 97 11.94 -8.28 8.14
C ALA A 97 11.62 -8.34 9.64
N SER A 98 12.41 -7.66 10.47
CA SER A 98 12.16 -7.51 11.90
C SER A 98 10.84 -6.80 12.17
N VAL A 99 10.61 -5.64 11.54
CA VAL A 99 9.37 -4.88 11.70
C VAL A 99 8.15 -5.69 11.25
N MET A 100 8.23 -6.38 10.11
CA MET A 100 7.11 -7.19 9.61
C MET A 100 6.78 -8.42 10.46
N SER A 101 7.71 -8.89 11.30
CA SER A 101 7.46 -9.97 12.25
C SER A 101 6.92 -9.50 13.60
N SER A 102 6.83 -8.18 13.83
CA SER A 102 6.40 -7.55 15.06
C SER A 102 4.88 -7.32 15.12
N THR A 103 4.42 -6.76 16.24
CA THR A 103 3.06 -6.25 16.41
C THR A 103 3.07 -4.74 16.68
N TRP A 104 1.99 -4.04 16.31
CA TRP A 104 1.88 -2.58 16.47
C TRP A 104 1.86 -2.10 17.94
N ASP A 105 1.62 -2.97 18.89
CA ASP A 105 1.68 -2.69 20.33
C ASP A 105 3.01 -3.13 20.98
N GLU A 106 3.97 -3.57 20.19
CA GLU A 106 5.29 -3.96 20.71
C GLU A 106 6.10 -2.72 21.12
N PRO A 107 6.64 -2.67 22.35
CA PRO A 107 7.39 -1.51 22.84
C PRO A 107 8.66 -1.18 22.04
N ALA A 108 9.16 -2.15 21.27
CA ALA A 108 10.36 -1.97 20.43
C ALA A 108 10.09 -1.20 19.13
N LEU A 109 8.81 -1.02 18.74
CA LEU A 109 8.49 -0.21 17.56
C LEU A 109 8.74 1.27 17.85
N SER A 110 9.40 1.94 16.91
CA SER A 110 9.71 3.34 17.06
C SER A 110 8.43 4.21 17.05
N PRO A 111 8.42 5.34 17.80
CA PRO A 111 7.31 6.29 17.75
C PRO A 111 7.00 6.79 16.33
N ASP A 112 8.02 6.91 15.47
CA ASP A 112 7.87 7.35 14.08
C ASP A 112 7.05 6.37 13.24
N LEU A 113 7.22 5.06 13.45
CA LEU A 113 6.42 4.02 12.79
C LEU A 113 4.96 4.06 13.24
N LEU A 114 4.72 4.30 14.52
CA LEU A 114 3.36 4.45 15.05
C LEU A 114 2.69 5.72 14.51
N ALA A 115 3.43 6.82 14.43
CA ALA A 115 2.96 8.07 13.83
C ALA A 115 2.67 7.91 12.33
N TRP A 116 3.56 7.23 11.59
CA TRP A 116 3.33 6.89 10.19
C TRP A 116 2.06 6.06 9.99
N ARG A 117 1.87 4.99 10.78
CA ARG A 117 0.64 4.18 10.76
C ARG A 117 -0.60 5.03 11.03
N GLY A 118 -0.54 5.91 12.03
CA GLY A 118 -1.61 6.86 12.34
C GLY A 118 -1.94 7.76 11.16
N GLY A 119 -0.91 8.27 10.46
CA GLY A 119 -1.05 9.07 9.24
C GLY A 119 -1.72 8.30 8.10
N VAL A 120 -1.35 7.03 7.89
CA VAL A 120 -1.99 6.14 6.90
C VAL A 120 -3.49 6.02 7.21
N LEU A 121 -3.84 5.64 8.43
CA LEU A 121 -5.25 5.42 8.81
C LEU A 121 -6.07 6.71 8.73
N ALA A 122 -5.48 7.85 9.10
CA ALA A 122 -6.12 9.15 8.96
C ALA A 122 -6.37 9.50 7.48
N ALA A 123 -5.38 9.29 6.60
CA ALA A 123 -5.52 9.56 5.17
C ALA A 123 -6.65 8.72 4.54
N LEU A 124 -6.76 7.45 4.92
CA LEU A 124 -7.84 6.57 4.44
C LEU A 124 -9.19 6.98 5.04
N GLY A 125 -9.22 7.37 6.33
CA GLY A 125 -10.42 7.83 7.03
C GLY A 125 -11.03 9.13 6.47
N GLU A 126 -10.21 9.99 5.86
CA GLU A 126 -10.62 11.25 5.24
C GLU A 126 -11.28 11.09 3.86
N LEU A 127 -11.17 9.92 3.23
CA LEU A 127 -11.78 9.67 1.92
C LEU A 127 -13.30 9.48 2.08
N SER A 128 -14.07 10.36 1.49
CA SER A 128 -15.53 10.41 1.64
C SER A 128 -16.31 9.79 0.46
N GLU A 129 -15.61 9.38 -0.59
CA GLU A 129 -16.16 8.78 -1.81
C GLU A 129 -15.40 7.51 -2.19
N ASP A 130 -16.03 6.64 -2.97
CA ASP A 130 -15.41 5.40 -3.44
C ASP A 130 -14.10 5.73 -4.18
N THR A 131 -12.99 5.17 -3.70
CA THR A 131 -11.65 5.58 -4.12
C THR A 131 -10.74 4.37 -4.33
N ALA A 132 -10.04 4.34 -5.45
CA ALA A 132 -8.89 3.46 -5.66
C ALA A 132 -7.63 4.11 -5.07
N VAL A 133 -6.93 3.39 -4.19
CA VAL A 133 -5.72 3.84 -3.50
C VAL A 133 -4.56 2.94 -3.89
N VAL A 134 -3.68 3.42 -4.76
CA VAL A 134 -2.48 2.68 -5.19
C VAL A 134 -1.34 2.93 -4.22
N SER A 135 -0.93 1.90 -3.51
CA SER A 135 -0.02 2.00 -2.38
C SER A 135 0.89 0.77 -2.23
N HIS A 136 1.29 0.46 -1.01
CA HIS A 136 2.36 -0.46 -0.67
C HIS A 136 1.88 -1.58 0.27
N PHE A 137 2.68 -2.63 0.35
CA PHE A 137 2.42 -3.83 1.14
C PHE A 137 2.09 -3.51 2.62
N VAL A 138 2.93 -2.69 3.28
CA VAL A 138 2.75 -2.42 4.72
C VAL A 138 1.58 -1.47 4.98
N VAL A 139 1.30 -0.54 4.06
CA VAL A 139 0.12 0.35 4.13
C VAL A 139 -1.18 -0.46 4.11
N ILE A 140 -1.28 -1.42 3.19
CA ILE A 140 -2.47 -2.29 3.07
C ILE A 140 -2.63 -3.15 4.32
N ASN A 141 -1.52 -3.69 4.85
CA ASN A 141 -1.54 -4.43 6.11
C ASN A 141 -1.97 -3.55 7.30
N ALA A 142 -1.51 -2.30 7.38
CA ALA A 142 -1.94 -1.36 8.42
C ALA A 142 -3.46 -1.12 8.39
N ALA A 143 -4.03 -0.96 7.18
CA ALA A 143 -5.47 -0.80 6.98
C ALA A 143 -6.25 -2.06 7.36
N VAL A 144 -5.82 -3.23 6.88
CA VAL A 144 -6.49 -4.52 7.20
C VAL A 144 -6.37 -4.84 8.69
N GLY A 145 -5.21 -4.63 9.30
CA GLY A 145 -5.02 -4.81 10.75
C GLY A 145 -5.97 -3.92 11.56
N ALA A 146 -6.13 -2.65 11.17
CA ALA A 146 -7.09 -1.75 11.82
C ALA A 146 -8.54 -2.21 11.62
N ALA A 147 -8.88 -2.66 10.41
CA ALA A 147 -10.23 -3.12 10.06
C ALA A 147 -10.65 -4.43 10.75
N THR A 148 -9.68 -5.26 11.16
CA THR A 148 -9.93 -6.59 11.73
C THR A 148 -9.55 -6.70 13.21
N GLY A 149 -8.89 -5.68 13.76
CA GLY A 149 -8.31 -5.74 15.12
C GLY A 149 -7.03 -6.59 15.21
N ASP A 150 -6.45 -7.00 14.09
CA ASP A 150 -5.19 -7.74 14.06
C ASP A 150 -4.02 -6.79 14.35
N LYS A 151 -3.25 -7.09 15.39
CA LYS A 151 -2.14 -6.26 15.83
C LYS A 151 -0.82 -6.53 15.10
N ARG A 152 -0.73 -7.59 14.32
CA ARG A 152 0.49 -7.91 13.55
C ARG A 152 0.75 -6.81 12.51
N VAL A 153 2.02 -6.45 12.32
CA VAL A 153 2.42 -5.54 11.26
C VAL A 153 2.14 -6.16 9.88
N MET A 154 2.39 -7.45 9.74
CA MET A 154 2.02 -8.24 8.56
C MET A 154 0.93 -9.26 8.93
N CYS A 155 -0.33 -8.95 8.66
CA CYS A 155 -1.47 -9.84 8.90
C CYS A 155 -1.82 -10.72 7.68
N PHE A 156 -1.45 -10.29 6.45
CA PHE A 156 -1.59 -11.09 5.23
C PHE A 156 -0.56 -10.64 4.18
N ARG A 157 -0.54 -11.30 3.01
CA ARG A 157 0.45 -11.04 1.96
C ARG A 157 -0.21 -10.58 0.67
N PRO A 158 -0.62 -9.31 0.52
CA PRO A 158 -1.22 -8.83 -0.72
C PRO A 158 -0.26 -9.05 -1.90
N GLY A 159 -0.77 -9.64 -2.99
CA GLY A 159 -0.02 -9.81 -4.23
C GLY A 159 0.22 -8.49 -4.95
N TYR A 160 1.13 -8.45 -5.93
CA TYR A 160 1.30 -7.29 -6.79
C TYR A 160 0.00 -7.03 -7.57
N CYS A 161 -0.40 -5.78 -7.64
CA CYS A 161 -1.66 -5.33 -8.24
C CYS A 161 -2.92 -6.01 -7.68
N SER A 162 -2.83 -6.73 -6.53
CA SER A 162 -4.03 -7.24 -5.86
C SER A 162 -4.85 -6.09 -5.28
N VAL A 163 -6.15 -6.27 -5.23
CA VAL A 163 -7.13 -5.29 -4.75
C VAL A 163 -7.76 -5.78 -3.47
N THR A 164 -7.50 -5.11 -2.36
CA THR A 164 -8.16 -5.34 -1.07
C THR A 164 -9.21 -4.26 -0.87
N VAL A 165 -10.41 -4.62 -0.51
CA VAL A 165 -11.51 -3.67 -0.32
C VAL A 165 -11.81 -3.49 1.15
N VAL A 166 -11.77 -2.25 1.60
CA VAL A 166 -12.22 -1.86 2.94
C VAL A 166 -13.31 -0.82 2.81
N ASP A 167 -14.22 -0.83 3.75
CA ASP A 167 -15.26 0.16 3.91
C ASP A 167 -14.80 1.19 4.96
N ASN A 168 -14.99 2.47 4.64
CA ASN A 168 -14.68 3.58 5.54
C ASN A 168 -15.98 4.22 6.00
N ASP A 169 -16.34 4.01 7.25
CA ASP A 169 -17.49 4.63 7.87
C ASP A 169 -17.11 5.43 9.16
N ALA A 170 -18.10 6.02 9.83
CA ALA A 170 -17.87 6.80 11.05
C ALA A 170 -17.29 5.96 12.22
N GLY A 171 -17.33 4.64 12.14
CA GLY A 171 -16.76 3.73 13.14
C GLY A 171 -15.33 3.31 12.86
N GLY A 172 -14.77 3.70 11.70
CA GLY A 172 -13.43 3.34 11.25
C GLY A 172 -13.43 2.44 10.01
N LEU A 173 -12.32 1.75 9.77
CA LEU A 173 -12.20 0.84 8.63
C LEU A 173 -12.82 -0.54 8.95
N ARG A 174 -13.52 -1.11 7.99
CA ARG A 174 -14.07 -2.47 8.04
C ARG A 174 -13.62 -3.24 6.80
N LEU A 175 -13.10 -4.44 6.99
CA LEU A 175 -12.71 -5.31 5.86
C LEU A 175 -13.94 -5.82 5.11
N VAL A 176 -13.96 -5.63 3.80
CA VAL A 176 -14.98 -6.15 2.89
C VAL A 176 -14.46 -7.36 2.14
N GLU A 177 -13.25 -7.24 1.54
CA GLU A 177 -12.65 -8.32 0.74
C GLU A 177 -11.13 -8.25 0.82
N LEU A 178 -10.48 -9.40 1.01
CA LEU A 178 -9.02 -9.52 0.90
C LEU A 178 -8.64 -9.74 -0.56
N GLY A 179 -7.63 -8.99 -1.00
CA GLY A 179 -7.02 -9.19 -2.32
C GLY A 179 -6.28 -10.52 -2.45
N GLY A 180 -5.97 -10.89 -3.69
CA GLY A 180 -5.17 -12.07 -4.00
C GLY A 180 -3.83 -12.05 -3.27
N GLN A 181 -3.42 -13.19 -2.72
CA GLN A 181 -2.20 -13.29 -1.93
C GLN A 181 -1.02 -13.79 -2.76
N SER A 182 0.16 -13.28 -2.43
CA SER A 182 1.44 -13.73 -2.99
C SER A 182 2.09 -14.78 -2.08
N THR A 183 2.72 -15.79 -2.68
CA THR A 183 3.60 -16.72 -1.97
C THR A 183 4.99 -16.11 -1.73
N THR A 184 5.33 -15.01 -2.41
CA THR A 184 6.64 -14.36 -2.34
C THR A 184 6.62 -13.25 -1.27
N LEU A 185 7.64 -13.23 -0.41
CA LEU A 185 7.92 -12.09 0.47
C LEU A 185 8.27 -10.84 -0.37
N VAL A 186 8.11 -9.67 0.23
CA VAL A 186 8.54 -8.38 -0.35
C VAL A 186 10.01 -8.50 -0.79
N ARG A 187 10.29 -8.20 -2.05
CA ARG A 187 11.65 -8.08 -2.59
C ARG A 187 12.17 -6.68 -2.36
#